data_6d7be8ab1ecc2cedad00a3f7bdd45476
#
_entry.id   6d7be8ab1ecc2cedad00a3f7bdd45476
#
_cell.length_a   1.000
_cell.length_b   1.000
_cell.length_c   1.000
_cell.angle_alpha   90.00
_cell.angle_beta   90.00
_cell.angle_gamma   90.00
#
_symmetry.space_group_name_H-M   'P 1'
#
loop_
_entity.id
_entity.type
_entity.pdbx_description
1 polymer ?
#
loop_
_entity_poly.entity_id
_entity_poly.type
_entity_poly.pdbx_seq_one_letter_code
_entity_poly.pdbx_strand_id
1 'polypeptide(L)'
;MRRSRWRRARRIRNLVIGGSIVGLLLVVTVFASWIAPFDPVKDADLNNYLRAPGDPVVLGTETFGRDVFSRIIHGTRVSLGVGVVVQASALTVGMALGLLSGFYGGWTDNIIMRTAEVIFAFPGLLFAIAIMAVIGPSLYNVFLALGLVSWTSLARVIRGAVLSIKQQEYIEAARVLGASNARILFRHVLPNTVAPAIILVTLGIGGAILAEASLS
;
A
#
# COMPACT_ATOMS: atom_id res chain seq x y z
N MET A 1 15.22 -14.57 -32.57
CA MET A 1 15.09 -13.11 -32.52
C MET A 1 13.64 -12.58 -32.45
N ARG A 2 12.62 -13.13 -33.14
CA ARG A 2 11.22 -12.67 -33.11
C ARG A 2 10.54 -12.73 -31.72
N ARG A 3 10.80 -13.76 -30.90
CA ARG A 3 10.20 -13.91 -29.55
C ARG A 3 10.62 -12.84 -28.53
N SER A 4 11.82 -12.27 -28.64
CA SER A 4 12.31 -11.22 -27.72
C SER A 4 11.64 -9.86 -27.99
N ARG A 5 11.41 -9.52 -29.25
CA ARG A 5 10.72 -8.28 -29.67
C ARG A 5 9.26 -8.27 -29.21
N TRP A 6 8.56 -9.41 -29.32
CA TRP A 6 7.17 -9.57 -28.86
C TRP A 6 7.02 -9.42 -27.33
N ARG A 7 7.95 -9.99 -26.58
CA ARG A 7 7.97 -9.85 -25.12
C ARG A 7 8.24 -8.40 -24.70
N ARG A 8 9.14 -7.72 -25.40
CA ARG A 8 9.46 -6.30 -25.17
C ARG A 8 8.26 -5.40 -25.49
N ALA A 9 7.59 -5.62 -26.62
CA ALA A 9 6.40 -4.86 -27.01
C ALA A 9 5.23 -5.04 -26.03
N ARG A 10 4.97 -6.28 -25.57
CA ARG A 10 3.95 -6.54 -24.52
C ARG A 10 4.29 -5.85 -23.20
N ARG A 11 5.55 -5.86 -22.78
CA ARG A 11 6.01 -5.21 -21.55
C ARG A 11 5.81 -3.70 -21.61
N ILE A 12 6.18 -3.08 -22.72
CA ILE A 12 5.98 -1.64 -22.93
C ILE A 12 4.49 -1.30 -22.93
N ARG A 13 3.66 -2.07 -23.60
CA ARG A 13 2.20 -1.86 -23.63
C ARG A 13 1.58 -1.91 -22.24
N ASN A 14 1.93 -2.91 -21.43
CA ASN A 14 1.39 -3.03 -20.07
C ASN A 14 1.86 -1.89 -19.16
N LEU A 15 3.10 -1.43 -19.30
CA LEU A 15 3.61 -0.25 -18.60
C LEU A 15 2.88 1.03 -19.00
N VAL A 16 2.61 1.20 -20.31
CA VAL A 16 1.86 2.38 -20.79
C VAL A 16 0.43 2.33 -20.27
N ILE A 17 -0.26 1.20 -20.39
CA ILE A 17 -1.66 1.07 -19.91
C ILE A 17 -1.72 1.30 -18.40
N GLY A 18 -0.91 0.61 -17.61
CA GLY A 18 -0.90 0.78 -16.16
C GLY A 18 -0.50 2.20 -15.74
N GLY A 19 0.53 2.75 -16.37
CA GLY A 19 0.98 4.12 -16.14
C GLY A 19 -0.08 5.17 -16.51
N SER A 20 -0.83 4.95 -17.60
CA SER A 20 -1.93 5.86 -17.99
C SER A 20 -3.08 5.82 -16.99
N ILE A 21 -3.44 4.64 -16.47
CA ILE A 21 -4.50 4.51 -15.45
C ILE A 21 -4.08 5.21 -14.16
N VAL A 22 -2.87 4.93 -13.67
CA VAL A 22 -2.34 5.60 -12.46
C VAL A 22 -2.21 7.09 -12.68
N GLY A 23 -1.70 7.53 -13.84
CA GLY A 23 -1.60 8.95 -14.19
C GLY A 23 -2.96 9.64 -14.20
N LEU A 24 -3.98 9.00 -14.78
CA LEU A 24 -5.36 9.52 -14.77
C LEU A 24 -5.90 9.66 -13.35
N LEU A 25 -5.73 8.65 -12.52
CA LEU A 25 -6.16 8.68 -11.11
C LEU A 25 -5.46 9.80 -10.33
N LEU A 26 -4.16 10.00 -10.54
CA LEU A 26 -3.42 11.10 -9.91
C LEU A 26 -3.92 12.47 -10.38
N VAL A 27 -4.19 12.65 -11.67
CA VAL A 27 -4.78 13.88 -12.21
C VAL A 27 -6.14 14.14 -11.58
N VAL A 28 -7.04 13.15 -11.56
CA VAL A 28 -8.35 13.27 -10.92
C VAL A 28 -8.21 13.63 -9.44
N THR A 29 -7.27 12.99 -8.72
CA THR A 29 -7.03 13.24 -7.30
C THR A 29 -6.55 14.68 -7.03
N VAL A 30 -5.59 15.17 -7.83
CA VAL A 30 -5.03 16.53 -7.67
C VAL A 30 -6.09 17.58 -8.01
N PHE A 31 -6.77 17.39 -9.13
CA PHE A 31 -7.74 18.35 -9.66
C PHE A 31 -9.18 18.08 -9.18
N ALA A 32 -9.38 17.24 -8.18
CA ALA A 32 -10.70 16.83 -7.68
C ALA A 32 -11.63 18.02 -7.39
N SER A 33 -11.13 19.07 -6.75
CA SER A 33 -11.91 20.27 -6.42
C SER A 33 -12.28 21.16 -7.63
N TRP A 34 -11.67 20.91 -8.79
CA TRP A 34 -11.98 21.61 -10.04
C TRP A 34 -12.86 20.76 -10.95
N ILE A 35 -12.77 19.44 -10.84
CA ILE A 35 -13.56 18.48 -11.64
C ILE A 35 -14.93 18.27 -11.02
N ALA A 36 -15.01 18.21 -9.69
CA ALA A 36 -16.26 18.01 -8.96
C ALA A 36 -17.08 19.30 -8.93
N PRO A 37 -18.34 19.29 -9.39
CA PRO A 37 -19.19 20.47 -9.37
C PRO A 37 -19.66 20.88 -7.98
N PHE A 38 -19.71 19.94 -7.02
CA PHE A 38 -20.18 20.13 -5.67
C PHE A 38 -19.16 19.68 -4.60
N ASP A 39 -19.18 20.30 -3.43
CA ASP A 39 -18.46 19.80 -2.26
C ASP A 39 -19.29 18.68 -1.60
N PRO A 40 -18.79 17.42 -1.55
CA PRO A 40 -19.59 16.29 -1.06
C PRO A 40 -19.94 16.35 0.42
N VAL A 41 -19.36 17.29 1.18
CA VAL A 41 -19.63 17.46 2.61
C VAL A 41 -20.49 18.69 2.87
N LYS A 42 -20.18 19.82 2.21
CA LYS A 42 -20.85 21.11 2.47
C LYS A 42 -22.16 21.26 1.70
N ASP A 43 -22.23 20.70 0.50
CA ASP A 43 -23.38 20.84 -0.40
C ASP A 43 -24.39 19.70 -0.25
N ALA A 44 -24.44 19.06 0.93
CA ALA A 44 -25.45 18.04 1.23
C ALA A 44 -26.82 18.71 1.42
N ASP A 45 -27.83 18.33 0.61
CA ASP A 45 -29.18 18.86 0.70
C ASP A 45 -30.20 17.70 0.70
N LEU A 46 -30.84 17.49 1.85
CA LEU A 46 -31.84 16.44 2.04
C LEU A 46 -33.08 16.60 1.12
N ASN A 47 -33.34 17.79 0.59
CA ASN A 47 -34.41 18.00 -0.39
C ASN A 47 -34.10 17.31 -1.73
N ASN A 48 -32.84 17.03 -1.99
CA ASN A 48 -32.36 16.31 -3.16
C ASN A 48 -32.14 14.78 -2.89
N TYR A 49 -32.86 14.19 -1.96
CA TYR A 49 -32.78 12.78 -1.59
C TYR A 49 -33.04 11.89 -2.79
N LEU A 50 -32.10 10.97 -3.08
CA LEU A 50 -32.18 9.96 -4.19
C LEU A 50 -32.65 10.55 -5.53
N ARG A 51 -32.22 11.75 -5.88
CA ARG A 51 -32.53 12.36 -7.16
C ARG A 51 -31.88 11.54 -8.30
N ALA A 52 -32.68 11.24 -9.33
CA ALA A 52 -32.21 10.52 -10.51
C ALA A 52 -31.11 11.32 -11.25
N PRO A 53 -30.23 10.65 -12.02
CA PRO A 53 -29.27 11.30 -12.88
C PRO A 53 -29.91 12.34 -13.80
N GLY A 54 -29.30 13.51 -13.93
CA GLY A 54 -29.79 14.63 -14.75
C GLY A 54 -29.10 15.94 -14.35
N ASP A 55 -29.47 17.03 -14.99
CA ASP A 55 -28.93 18.35 -14.69
C ASP A 55 -29.47 18.87 -13.34
N PRO A 56 -28.63 19.40 -12.42
CA PRO A 56 -27.17 19.56 -12.48
C PRO A 56 -26.36 18.35 -11.94
N VAL A 57 -27.01 17.28 -11.47
CA VAL A 57 -26.37 16.11 -10.82
C VAL A 57 -26.18 14.96 -11.82
N VAL A 58 -24.99 14.83 -12.36
CA VAL A 58 -24.66 13.91 -13.49
C VAL A 58 -25.01 12.45 -13.17
N LEU A 59 -24.66 11.95 -11.98
CA LEU A 59 -24.92 10.58 -11.53
C LEU A 59 -26.03 10.48 -10.49
N GLY A 60 -26.80 11.57 -10.29
CA GLY A 60 -27.82 11.64 -9.26
C GLY A 60 -27.24 11.87 -7.86
N THR A 61 -28.12 11.75 -6.85
CA THR A 61 -27.76 11.95 -5.45
C THR A 61 -28.00 10.70 -4.61
N GLU A 62 -27.28 10.59 -3.51
CA GLU A 62 -27.45 9.50 -2.53
C GLU A 62 -28.51 9.85 -1.45
N THR A 63 -28.66 8.96 -0.46
CA THR A 63 -29.60 9.06 0.66
C THR A 63 -29.45 10.32 1.54
N PHE A 64 -28.32 10.99 1.48
CA PHE A 64 -28.08 12.27 2.19
C PHE A 64 -28.15 13.48 1.25
N GLY A 65 -28.66 13.29 0.03
CA GLY A 65 -28.78 14.34 -0.98
C GLY A 65 -27.44 14.86 -1.54
N ARG A 66 -26.35 14.10 -1.36
CA ARG A 66 -25.03 14.45 -1.88
C ARG A 66 -24.87 13.98 -3.31
N ASP A 67 -24.21 14.77 -4.15
CA ASP A 67 -23.91 14.41 -5.53
C ASP A 67 -22.94 13.22 -5.62
N VAL A 68 -23.38 12.13 -6.26
CA VAL A 68 -22.62 10.89 -6.38
C VAL A 68 -21.34 11.09 -7.19
N PHE A 69 -21.37 11.88 -8.26
CA PHE A 69 -20.19 12.15 -9.09
C PHE A 69 -19.10 12.87 -8.28
N SER A 70 -19.46 13.94 -7.57
CA SER A 70 -18.53 14.68 -6.72
C SER A 70 -17.95 13.81 -5.60
N ARG A 71 -18.76 12.91 -5.03
CA ARG A 71 -18.27 11.93 -4.03
C ARG A 71 -17.24 10.96 -4.61
N ILE A 72 -17.47 10.43 -5.81
CA ILE A 72 -16.49 9.55 -6.46
C ILE A 72 -15.18 10.30 -6.68
N ILE A 73 -15.24 11.51 -7.22
CA ILE A 73 -14.05 12.32 -7.50
C ILE A 73 -13.26 12.67 -6.23
N HIS A 74 -13.93 13.13 -5.18
CA HIS A 74 -13.25 13.45 -3.91
C HIS A 74 -12.81 12.18 -3.16
N GLY A 75 -13.55 11.07 -3.29
CA GLY A 75 -13.20 9.77 -2.73
C GLY A 75 -11.84 9.27 -3.22
N THR A 76 -11.41 9.62 -4.44
CA THR A 76 -10.08 9.23 -4.94
C THR A 76 -8.95 9.78 -4.07
N ARG A 77 -9.09 10.98 -3.49
CA ARG A 77 -8.10 11.56 -2.57
C ARG A 77 -7.97 10.74 -1.30
N VAL A 78 -9.10 10.34 -0.72
CA VAL A 78 -9.12 9.55 0.52
C VAL A 78 -8.51 8.18 0.24
N SER A 79 -9.03 7.46 -0.73
CA SER A 79 -8.58 6.09 -1.02
C SER A 79 -7.12 6.00 -1.44
N LEU A 80 -6.64 6.91 -2.31
CA LEU A 80 -5.21 6.96 -2.66
C LEU A 80 -4.35 7.38 -1.47
N GLY A 81 -4.82 8.34 -0.66
CA GLY A 81 -4.15 8.74 0.58
C GLY A 81 -3.98 7.56 1.54
N VAL A 82 -5.06 6.79 1.78
CA VAL A 82 -5.02 5.58 2.60
C VAL A 82 -4.02 4.58 2.01
N GLY A 83 -4.15 4.26 0.72
CA GLY A 83 -3.28 3.30 0.05
C GLY A 83 -1.80 3.65 0.19
N VAL A 84 -1.44 4.91 -0.07
CA VAL A 84 -0.04 5.39 0.00
C VAL A 84 0.47 5.40 1.44
N VAL A 85 -0.28 5.95 2.39
CA VAL A 85 0.15 6.06 3.79
C VAL A 85 0.31 4.68 4.43
N VAL A 86 -0.66 3.77 4.24
CA VAL A 86 -0.58 2.40 4.75
C VAL A 86 0.63 1.68 4.17
N GLN A 87 0.87 1.77 2.86
CA GLN A 87 1.99 1.09 2.24
C GLN A 87 3.34 1.75 2.56
N ALA A 88 3.40 3.06 2.77
CA ALA A 88 4.61 3.73 3.26
C ALA A 88 4.96 3.28 4.68
N SER A 89 3.97 3.15 5.58
CA SER A 89 4.18 2.61 6.92
C SER A 89 4.62 1.15 6.89
N ALA A 90 3.97 0.32 6.07
CA ALA A 90 4.36 -1.06 5.86
C ALA A 90 5.79 -1.18 5.31
N LEU A 91 6.16 -0.32 4.36
CA LEU A 91 7.51 -0.28 3.79
C LEU A 91 8.55 0.07 4.85
N THR A 92 8.33 1.13 5.61
CA THR A 92 9.31 1.58 6.61
C THR A 92 9.49 0.55 7.73
N VAL A 93 8.41 0.10 8.34
CA VAL A 93 8.44 -0.87 9.44
C VAL A 93 8.82 -2.26 8.94
N GLY A 94 8.17 -2.75 7.89
CA GLY A 94 8.40 -4.08 7.34
C GLY A 94 9.79 -4.26 6.75
N MET A 95 10.33 -3.24 6.07
CA MET A 95 11.71 -3.24 5.58
C MET A 95 12.71 -3.29 6.73
N ALA A 96 12.57 -2.41 7.72
CA ALA A 96 13.47 -2.37 8.86
C ALA A 96 13.47 -3.70 9.64
N LEU A 97 12.28 -4.19 10.00
CA LEU A 97 12.14 -5.44 10.76
C LEU A 97 12.55 -6.67 9.95
N GLY A 98 12.20 -6.72 8.66
CA GLY A 98 12.61 -7.81 7.77
C GLY A 98 14.11 -7.87 7.54
N LEU A 99 14.79 -6.71 7.39
CA LEU A 99 16.24 -6.61 7.30
C LEU A 99 16.90 -7.08 8.58
N LEU A 100 16.46 -6.58 9.75
CA LEU A 100 17.01 -6.96 11.04
C LEU A 100 16.85 -8.46 11.32
N SER A 101 15.64 -8.98 11.10
CA SER A 101 15.31 -10.39 11.27
C SER A 101 16.17 -11.29 10.38
N GLY A 102 16.21 -11.04 9.06
CA GLY A 102 16.98 -11.84 8.11
C GLY A 102 18.49 -11.71 8.27
N PHE A 103 18.99 -10.51 8.63
CA PHE A 103 20.42 -10.26 8.72
C PHE A 103 21.04 -10.81 10.00
N TYR A 104 20.49 -10.50 11.16
CA TYR A 104 21.02 -10.93 12.45
C TYR A 104 20.62 -12.35 12.83
N GLY A 105 19.39 -12.77 12.50
CA GLY A 105 18.89 -14.11 12.84
C GLY A 105 18.68 -14.31 14.34
N GLY A 106 18.71 -15.55 14.80
CA GLY A 106 18.65 -15.93 16.21
C GLY A 106 17.44 -15.34 16.96
N TRP A 107 17.67 -14.75 18.11
CA TRP A 107 16.63 -14.15 18.96
C TRP A 107 15.91 -12.98 18.28
N THR A 108 16.63 -12.15 17.54
CA THR A 108 16.03 -11.02 16.79
C THR A 108 15.01 -11.53 15.77
N ASP A 109 15.36 -12.56 15.02
CA ASP A 109 14.47 -13.21 14.07
C ASP A 109 13.24 -13.81 14.76
N ASN A 110 13.46 -14.56 15.83
CA ASN A 110 12.39 -15.20 16.57
C ASN A 110 11.37 -14.19 17.12
N ILE A 111 11.81 -13.11 17.75
CA ILE A 111 10.89 -12.10 18.30
C ILE A 111 10.08 -11.44 17.19
N ILE A 112 10.74 -10.96 16.13
CA ILE A 112 10.07 -10.26 15.02
C ILE A 112 9.09 -11.18 14.31
N MET A 113 9.49 -12.40 13.99
CA MET A 113 8.63 -13.34 13.26
C MET A 113 7.49 -13.87 14.13
N ARG A 114 7.71 -14.12 15.43
CA ARG A 114 6.62 -14.49 16.35
C ARG A 114 5.57 -13.39 16.48
N THR A 115 6.00 -12.13 16.58
CA THR A 115 5.07 -11.00 16.57
C THR A 115 4.28 -10.95 15.26
N ALA A 116 4.94 -11.15 14.11
CA ALA A 116 4.27 -11.22 12.82
C ALA A 116 3.29 -12.41 12.75
N GLU A 117 3.66 -13.57 13.27
CA GLU A 117 2.80 -14.77 13.30
C GLU A 117 1.53 -14.56 14.14
N VAL A 118 1.64 -13.89 15.30
CA VAL A 118 0.48 -13.53 16.13
C VAL A 118 -0.50 -12.65 15.35
N ILE A 119 -0.01 -11.65 14.63
CA ILE A 119 -0.86 -10.79 13.79
C ILE A 119 -1.48 -11.61 12.65
N PHE A 120 -0.73 -12.49 12.01
CA PHE A 120 -1.22 -13.36 10.94
C PHE A 120 -2.22 -14.44 11.40
N ALA A 121 -2.25 -14.78 12.69
CA ALA A 121 -3.23 -15.73 13.22
C ALA A 121 -4.67 -15.22 13.06
N PHE A 122 -4.85 -13.91 12.91
CA PHE A 122 -6.14 -13.29 12.65
C PHE A 122 -6.27 -12.93 11.16
N PRO A 123 -7.47 -13.12 10.55
CA PRO A 123 -7.74 -12.54 9.24
C PRO A 123 -7.56 -11.01 9.29
N GLY A 124 -6.68 -10.47 8.42
CA GLY A 124 -6.21 -9.08 8.53
C GLY A 124 -7.32 -8.03 8.58
N LEU A 125 -8.39 -8.21 7.79
CA LEU A 125 -9.55 -7.31 7.83
C LEU A 125 -10.29 -7.37 9.17
N LEU A 126 -10.53 -8.57 9.70
CA LEU A 126 -11.19 -8.75 11.01
C LEU A 126 -10.36 -8.16 12.14
N PHE A 127 -9.04 -8.29 12.06
CA PHE A 127 -8.13 -7.70 13.04
C PHE A 127 -8.16 -6.16 12.97
N ALA A 128 -8.20 -5.58 11.78
CA ALA A 128 -8.36 -4.14 11.60
C ALA A 128 -9.71 -3.64 12.15
N ILE A 129 -10.81 -4.36 11.89
CA ILE A 129 -12.13 -4.06 12.47
C ILE A 129 -12.09 -4.09 14.00
N ALA A 130 -11.46 -5.11 14.59
CA ALA A 130 -11.35 -5.23 16.04
C ALA A 130 -10.56 -4.07 16.66
N ILE A 131 -9.48 -3.63 16.01
CA ILE A 131 -8.72 -2.44 16.43
C ILE A 131 -9.62 -1.20 16.38
N MET A 132 -10.32 -0.98 15.26
CA MET A 132 -11.20 0.18 15.09
C MET A 132 -12.38 0.18 16.07
N ALA A 133 -12.91 -0.97 16.45
CA ALA A 133 -13.95 -1.08 17.48
C ALA A 133 -13.47 -0.58 18.85
N VAL A 134 -12.18 -0.68 19.14
CA VAL A 134 -11.60 -0.23 20.43
C VAL A 134 -11.23 1.27 20.38
N ILE A 135 -10.57 1.71 19.28
CA ILE A 135 -10.05 3.09 19.19
C ILE A 135 -11.04 4.08 18.57
N GLY A 136 -12.16 3.59 18.04
CA GLY A 136 -13.22 4.39 17.41
C GLY A 136 -13.06 4.59 15.90
N PRO A 137 -14.17 4.94 15.20
CA PRO A 137 -14.18 5.14 13.76
C PRO A 137 -13.58 6.52 13.41
N SER A 138 -12.43 6.52 12.73
CA SER A 138 -11.86 7.72 12.12
C SER A 138 -10.90 7.31 10.99
N LEU A 139 -10.69 8.19 10.01
CA LEU A 139 -9.75 7.95 8.92
C LEU A 139 -8.32 7.68 9.44
N TYR A 140 -7.90 8.40 10.49
CA TYR A 140 -6.61 8.21 11.13
C TYR A 140 -6.48 6.80 11.73
N ASN A 141 -7.55 6.31 12.37
CA ASN A 141 -7.57 4.97 12.97
C ASN A 141 -7.55 3.86 11.91
N VAL A 142 -8.13 4.11 10.72
CA VAL A 142 -7.98 3.21 9.55
C VAL A 142 -6.50 3.09 9.15
N PHE A 143 -5.77 4.21 9.07
CA PHE A 143 -4.33 4.17 8.78
C PHE A 143 -3.55 3.35 9.79
N LEU A 144 -3.83 3.54 11.09
CA LEU A 144 -3.17 2.81 12.17
C LEU A 144 -3.48 1.32 12.09
N ALA A 145 -4.76 0.96 11.97
CA ALA A 145 -5.20 -0.44 11.95
C ALA A 145 -4.62 -1.20 10.75
N LEU A 146 -4.74 -0.65 9.54
CA LEU A 146 -4.22 -1.27 8.33
C LEU A 146 -2.69 -1.28 8.29
N GLY A 147 -2.04 -0.21 8.76
CA GLY A 147 -0.58 -0.12 8.85
C GLY A 147 -0.01 -1.15 9.82
N LEU A 148 -0.66 -1.37 10.97
CA LEU A 148 -0.27 -2.36 11.96
C LEU A 148 -0.34 -3.80 11.42
N VAL A 149 -1.21 -4.07 10.47
CA VAL A 149 -1.33 -5.39 9.83
C VAL A 149 -0.35 -5.55 8.67
N SER A 150 -0.21 -4.53 7.84
CA SER A 150 0.43 -4.63 6.52
C SER A 150 1.95 -4.85 6.57
N TRP A 151 2.66 -4.37 7.62
CA TRP A 151 4.12 -4.52 7.74
C TRP A 151 4.56 -5.99 7.82
N THR A 152 3.72 -6.87 8.35
CA THR A 152 4.06 -8.27 8.61
C THR A 152 4.36 -9.06 7.33
N SER A 153 3.54 -8.84 6.29
CA SER A 153 3.73 -9.46 4.98
C SER A 153 5.03 -8.99 4.34
N LEU A 154 5.31 -7.69 4.39
CA LEU A 154 6.54 -7.13 3.84
C LEU A 154 7.77 -7.63 4.58
N ALA A 155 7.75 -7.61 5.92
CA ALA A 155 8.85 -8.09 6.76
C ALA A 155 9.23 -9.54 6.43
N ARG A 156 8.23 -10.41 6.23
CA ARG A 156 8.46 -11.82 5.89
C ARG A 156 9.13 -12.00 4.54
N VAL A 157 8.71 -11.26 3.53
CA VAL A 157 9.32 -11.34 2.18
C VAL A 157 10.72 -10.74 2.17
N ILE A 158 10.92 -9.60 2.85
CA ILE A 158 12.25 -8.98 2.98
C ILE A 158 13.20 -9.90 3.74
N ARG A 159 12.76 -10.52 4.83
CA ARG A 159 13.54 -11.54 5.54
C ARG A 159 13.99 -12.66 4.61
N GLY A 160 13.07 -13.22 3.81
CA GLY A 160 13.39 -14.27 2.85
C GLY A 160 14.42 -13.82 1.81
N ALA A 161 14.28 -12.61 1.28
CA ALA A 161 15.26 -12.02 0.37
C ALA A 161 16.63 -11.85 1.01
N VAL A 162 16.68 -11.34 2.26
CA VAL A 162 17.94 -11.19 3.01
C VAL A 162 18.64 -12.52 3.24
N LEU A 163 17.90 -13.56 3.62
CA LEU A 163 18.46 -14.89 3.81
C LEU A 163 19.11 -15.44 2.53
N SER A 164 18.47 -15.23 1.37
CA SER A 164 19.03 -15.61 0.07
C SER A 164 20.25 -14.77 -0.30
N ILE A 165 20.22 -13.44 -0.07
CA ILE A 165 21.33 -12.56 -0.40
C ILE A 165 22.57 -12.86 0.47
N LYS A 166 22.38 -13.20 1.74
CA LYS A 166 23.48 -13.53 2.68
C LYS A 166 24.32 -14.73 2.25
N GLN A 167 23.75 -15.61 1.42
CA GLN A 167 24.41 -16.83 0.91
C GLN A 167 25.18 -16.58 -0.39
N GLN A 168 25.24 -15.35 -0.89
CA GLN A 168 25.94 -15.04 -2.13
C GLN A 168 27.45 -14.88 -1.88
N GLU A 169 28.26 -15.39 -2.79
CA GLU A 169 29.73 -15.39 -2.71
C GLU A 169 30.32 -13.99 -2.49
N TYR A 170 29.74 -12.95 -3.10
CA TYR A 170 30.24 -11.58 -2.92
C TYR A 170 30.02 -11.04 -1.49
N ILE A 171 29.06 -11.58 -0.73
CA ILE A 171 28.87 -11.25 0.69
C ILE A 171 29.95 -11.92 1.54
N GLU A 172 30.29 -13.17 1.23
CA GLU A 172 31.39 -13.86 1.90
C GLU A 172 32.73 -13.18 1.62
N ALA A 173 32.99 -12.84 0.36
CA ALA A 173 34.19 -12.08 -0.01
C ALA A 173 34.29 -10.74 0.72
N ALA A 174 33.17 -10.00 0.86
CA ALA A 174 33.16 -8.76 1.61
C ALA A 174 33.50 -8.96 3.09
N ARG A 175 33.04 -10.06 3.72
CA ARG A 175 33.39 -10.41 5.11
C ARG A 175 34.87 -10.74 5.27
N VAL A 176 35.43 -11.55 4.36
CA VAL A 176 36.86 -11.88 4.37
C VAL A 176 37.72 -10.64 4.23
N LEU A 177 37.29 -9.65 3.45
CA LEU A 177 37.96 -8.35 3.31
C LEU A 177 37.73 -7.41 4.51
N GLY A 178 37.08 -7.86 5.60
CA GLY A 178 36.89 -7.09 6.82
C GLY A 178 35.75 -6.07 6.77
N ALA A 179 34.77 -6.20 5.88
CA ALA A 179 33.63 -5.30 5.86
C ALA A 179 32.78 -5.49 7.12
N SER A 180 32.43 -4.37 7.78
CA SER A 180 31.53 -4.38 8.93
C SER A 180 30.10 -4.82 8.56
N ASN A 181 29.36 -5.37 9.54
CA ASN A 181 27.96 -5.76 9.34
C ASN A 181 27.09 -4.62 8.81
N ALA A 182 27.26 -3.40 9.31
CA ALA A 182 26.57 -2.22 8.82
C ALA A 182 26.89 -1.94 7.34
N ARG A 183 28.16 -2.04 6.94
CA ARG A 183 28.56 -1.87 5.54
C ARG A 183 27.93 -2.93 4.65
N ILE A 184 27.91 -4.19 5.06
CA ILE A 184 27.28 -5.28 4.31
C ILE A 184 25.77 -5.03 4.21
N LEU A 185 25.11 -4.68 5.32
CA LEU A 185 23.67 -4.45 5.36
C LEU A 185 23.25 -3.30 4.43
N PHE A 186 23.85 -2.12 4.57
CA PHE A 186 23.41 -0.94 3.83
C PHE A 186 23.93 -0.87 2.39
N ARG A 187 25.11 -1.43 2.11
CA ARG A 187 25.72 -1.34 0.77
C ARG A 187 25.43 -2.53 -0.13
N HIS A 188 25.14 -3.69 0.45
CA HIS A 188 24.95 -4.92 -0.32
C HIS A 188 23.55 -5.52 -0.15
N VAL A 189 23.04 -5.62 1.08
CA VAL A 189 21.76 -6.29 1.34
C VAL A 189 20.59 -5.38 1.02
N LEU A 190 20.51 -4.21 1.63
CA LEU A 190 19.40 -3.25 1.47
C LEU A 190 19.12 -2.91 0.00
N PRO A 191 20.10 -2.54 -0.85
CA PRO A 191 19.79 -2.21 -2.25
C PRO A 191 19.18 -3.37 -3.03
N ASN A 192 19.59 -4.61 -2.72
CA ASN A 192 19.09 -5.80 -3.38
C ASN A 192 17.69 -6.23 -2.88
N THR A 193 17.23 -5.73 -1.73
CA THR A 193 15.89 -5.97 -1.21
C THR A 193 14.86 -4.92 -1.68
N VAL A 194 15.29 -3.82 -2.27
CA VAL A 194 14.40 -2.74 -2.76
C VAL A 194 13.46 -3.24 -3.86
N ALA A 195 13.94 -4.06 -4.80
CA ALA A 195 13.12 -4.54 -5.90
C ALA A 195 11.89 -5.36 -5.45
N PRO A 196 12.03 -6.42 -4.61
CA PRO A 196 10.88 -7.14 -4.06
C PRO A 196 9.99 -6.23 -3.18
N ALA A 197 10.57 -5.27 -2.45
CA ALA A 197 9.80 -4.33 -1.64
C ALA A 197 8.87 -3.45 -2.49
N ILE A 198 9.39 -2.85 -3.57
CA ILE A 198 8.60 -2.02 -4.50
C ILE A 198 7.43 -2.81 -5.09
N ILE A 199 7.67 -4.05 -5.50
CA ILE A 199 6.61 -4.91 -6.06
C ILE A 199 5.50 -5.11 -5.05
N LEU A 200 5.83 -5.47 -3.81
CA LEU A 200 4.82 -5.70 -2.76
C LEU A 200 4.07 -4.44 -2.38
N VAL A 201 4.77 -3.32 -2.22
CA VAL A 201 4.15 -2.03 -1.89
C VAL A 201 3.17 -1.61 -3.00
N THR A 202 3.58 -1.75 -4.26
CA THR A 202 2.74 -1.37 -5.39
C THR A 202 1.46 -2.23 -5.45
N LEU A 203 1.58 -3.55 -5.26
CA LEU A 203 0.42 -4.45 -5.19
C LEU A 203 -0.43 -4.19 -3.95
N GLY A 204 0.19 -3.85 -2.83
CA GLY A 204 -0.45 -3.58 -1.56
C GLY A 204 -1.31 -2.31 -1.55
N ILE A 205 -1.01 -1.30 -2.39
CA ILE A 205 -1.83 -0.08 -2.49
C ILE A 205 -3.28 -0.44 -2.84
N GLY A 206 -3.49 -1.27 -3.88
CA GLY A 206 -4.83 -1.70 -4.25
C GLY A 206 -5.55 -2.48 -3.14
N GLY A 207 -4.82 -3.36 -2.44
CA GLY A 207 -5.36 -4.10 -1.29
C GLY A 207 -5.76 -3.18 -0.13
N ALA A 208 -4.97 -2.15 0.16
CA ALA A 208 -5.27 -1.18 1.22
C ALA A 208 -6.51 -0.33 0.88
N ILE A 209 -6.68 0.07 -0.38
CA ILE A 209 -7.87 0.79 -0.86
C ILE A 209 -9.12 -0.08 -0.70
N LEU A 210 -9.06 -1.35 -1.09
CA LEU A 210 -10.20 -2.28 -0.94
C LEU A 210 -10.51 -2.54 0.54
N ALA A 211 -9.51 -2.65 1.39
CA ALA A 211 -9.69 -2.81 2.83
C ALA A 211 -10.33 -1.55 3.46
N GLU A 212 -9.89 -0.36 3.06
CA GLU A 212 -10.48 0.90 3.51
C GLU A 212 -11.95 0.99 3.12
N ALA A 213 -12.29 0.72 1.86
CA ALA A 213 -13.66 0.73 1.39
C ALA A 213 -14.57 -0.29 2.12
N SER A 214 -13.99 -1.37 2.67
CA SER A 214 -14.71 -2.35 3.48
C SER A 214 -14.89 -1.93 4.93
N LEU A 215 -14.12 -0.94 5.40
CA LEU A 215 -14.16 -0.39 6.76
C LEU A 215 -14.97 0.92 6.86
N SER A 216 -15.25 1.59 5.73
CA SER A 216 -16.05 2.81 5.61
C SER A 216 -17.53 2.51 5.58
#